data_2f5d8eadaaf0c7516f5bae36034c7aed
#
_entry.id   2f5d8eadaaf0c7516f5bae36034c7aed
#
_cell.length_a   1.000
_cell.length_b   1.000
_cell.length_c   1.000
_cell.angle_alpha   90.00
_cell.angle_beta   90.00
_cell.angle_gamma   90.00
#
_symmetry.space_group_name_H-M   'P 1'
#
loop_
_entity.id
_entity.type
_entity.pdbx_description
1 polymer ?
#
loop_
_entity_poly.entity_id
_entity_poly.type
_entity_poly.pdbx_seq_one_letter_code
_entity_poly.pdbx_strand_id
1 'polypeptide(L)'
;MMSQESSQHIVDNEESRQHVVDSTQGGESSSLSTVYRLLSTKAGFSLVELMITMVIFLIVIAAASGILTGMITQFKQQSKITETNIEGAIGLEMMRRDIEHAGYGLPWSLGVATYNEALNDVNTVQNETGYNDSTSNPPRAFVSGNGEGSGSSDVLVIKAMNVAIWTNGASSKWTHLFNGNTVREWMPTTERLATSDRVIVLRTDENRTLVVSGVSFTTRYAENGAAADNLVNAAFAPPDNTETRVVYGVTPSANPVETDLRMPFNRTDYYVRTPTTMPTNCANGTGILYKATVNQSGMTGATAGGLNELPILDCVADMQVGFGVDTDVTLDGVPNCYVNNLADAIIADAGNIRSRVKEVRVYILAHEGQYDRDFTFTPPILPSSIRVGEPFTNLPGGICTAAAVLGRDFDLAGITNWQNYRWKVYTLVV
;
A
#
# COMPACT_ATOMS: atom_id res chain seq x y z
N MET A 1 27.36 39.27 13.88
CA MET A 1 27.47 39.64 12.48
C MET A 1 26.29 39.02 11.80
N MET A 2 25.16 39.75 11.68
CA MET A 2 24.62 40.43 10.49
C MET A 2 24.39 39.38 9.36
N SER A 3 23.23 39.23 8.79
CA SER A 3 22.10 40.16 8.54
C SER A 3 20.81 39.41 8.27
N GLN A 4 19.72 40.07 8.64
CA GLN A 4 18.33 39.86 8.20
C GLN A 4 18.12 40.25 6.74
N GLU A 5 17.11 39.64 6.12
CA GLU A 5 16.23 40.20 5.05
C GLU A 5 15.01 39.30 4.98
N SER A 6 13.84 39.64 5.42
CA SER A 6 12.84 40.63 5.03
C SER A 6 12.11 40.26 3.74
N SER A 7 10.93 39.61 3.86
CA SER A 7 9.94 39.44 2.80
C SER A 7 8.82 40.46 2.98
N GLN A 8 8.61 41.28 1.98
CA GLN A 8 7.59 42.34 1.90
C GLN A 8 6.22 41.75 1.48
N HIS A 9 5.21 42.17 2.23
CA HIS A 9 3.80 42.13 1.85
C HIS A 9 3.51 43.21 0.79
N ILE A 10 2.83 42.85 -0.29
CA ILE A 10 2.20 43.80 -1.20
C ILE A 10 0.71 43.80 -0.89
N VAL A 11 0.22 44.93 -0.44
CA VAL A 11 -1.20 45.26 -0.28
C VAL A 11 -1.51 46.30 -1.37
N ASP A 12 -2.39 45.93 -2.30
CA ASP A 12 -2.94 46.88 -3.27
C ASP A 12 -4.16 47.57 -2.68
N ASN A 13 -4.04 48.91 -2.59
CA ASN A 13 -5.10 49.83 -2.24
C ASN A 13 -5.64 50.46 -3.52
N GLU A 14 -6.91 50.24 -3.83
CA GLU A 14 -7.66 51.02 -4.84
C GLU A 14 -8.22 52.29 -4.18
N GLU A 15 -7.66 53.41 -4.56
CA GLU A 15 -8.12 54.75 -4.19
C GLU A 15 -9.24 55.23 -5.13
N SER A 16 -10.39 55.54 -4.52
CA SER A 16 -11.52 56.27 -5.16
C SER A 16 -11.13 57.70 -5.42
N ARG A 17 -11.14 58.16 -6.68
CA ARG A 17 -11.08 59.57 -7.04
C ARG A 17 -12.47 60.14 -7.17
N GLN A 18 -12.84 60.98 -6.22
CA GLN A 18 -13.93 61.96 -6.37
C GLN A 18 -13.47 63.14 -7.20
N HIS A 19 -14.18 63.43 -8.30
CA HIS A 19 -14.05 64.68 -9.03
C HIS A 19 -15.08 65.67 -8.49
N VAL A 20 -14.60 66.74 -7.91
CA VAL A 20 -15.35 67.99 -7.61
C VAL A 20 -15.30 68.85 -8.86
N VAL A 21 -16.46 69.28 -9.36
CA VAL A 21 -16.55 70.30 -10.39
C VAL A 21 -17.27 71.51 -9.79
N ASP A 22 -16.53 72.58 -9.85
CA ASP A 22 -16.86 73.93 -9.38
C ASP A 22 -17.83 74.64 -10.29
N SER A 23 -18.72 75.47 -9.73
CA SER A 23 -19.77 76.22 -10.38
C SER A 23 -19.28 77.60 -10.76
N THR A 24 -19.52 78.03 -11.99
CA THR A 24 -19.59 79.48 -12.33
C THR A 24 -20.81 79.79 -13.17
N GLN A 25 -21.46 80.84 -12.74
CA GLN A 25 -22.67 81.48 -13.25
C GLN A 25 -22.51 82.11 -14.65
N GLY A 26 -23.65 82.20 -15.32
CA GLY A 26 -23.83 83.29 -16.28
C GLY A 26 -24.89 83.06 -17.38
N GLY A 27 -26.00 83.77 -17.34
CA GLY A 27 -26.64 84.41 -18.50
C GLY A 27 -27.88 83.77 -19.11
N GLU A 28 -28.96 84.45 -18.92
CA GLU A 28 -30.29 84.38 -19.52
C GLU A 28 -30.39 84.00 -21.01
N SER A 29 -31.34 83.18 -21.41
CA SER A 29 -32.36 83.51 -22.42
C SER A 29 -33.46 82.43 -22.48
N SER A 30 -34.66 82.87 -22.44
CA SER A 30 -35.92 82.13 -22.57
C SER A 30 -36.10 81.48 -23.95
N SER A 31 -36.30 80.20 -23.94
CA SER A 31 -37.02 79.53 -25.01
C SER A 31 -37.91 78.44 -24.49
N LEU A 32 -39.21 78.56 -24.76
CA LEU A 32 -40.22 77.56 -24.44
C LEU A 32 -39.90 76.29 -25.23
N SER A 33 -39.32 75.36 -24.57
CA SER A 33 -39.27 73.94 -25.04
C SER A 33 -40.41 73.18 -24.42
N THR A 34 -41.38 72.83 -25.23
CA THR A 34 -42.45 71.87 -24.94
C THR A 34 -41.84 70.56 -24.45
N VAL A 35 -41.89 70.35 -23.13
CA VAL A 35 -41.52 69.07 -22.55
C VAL A 35 -42.64 68.11 -22.97
N TYR A 36 -42.33 67.29 -23.99
CA TYR A 36 -43.09 66.07 -24.23
C TYR A 36 -42.80 65.16 -23.00
N ARG A 37 -43.69 65.19 -22.03
CA ARG A 37 -43.81 64.11 -21.06
C ARG A 37 -44.14 62.86 -21.87
N LEU A 38 -43.16 62.08 -22.17
CA LEU A 38 -43.32 60.65 -22.42
C LEU A 38 -44.01 60.05 -21.21
N LEU A 39 -45.35 60.06 -21.26
CA LEU A 39 -46.12 59.20 -20.33
C LEU A 39 -45.64 57.77 -20.62
N SER A 40 -44.68 57.28 -19.82
CA SER A 40 -44.45 55.90 -19.71
C SER A 40 -45.77 55.26 -19.24
N THR A 41 -46.57 54.85 -20.21
CA THR A 41 -47.67 53.95 -19.94
C THR A 41 -47.05 52.70 -19.31
N LYS A 42 -47.24 52.54 -18.04
CA LYS A 42 -47.02 51.25 -17.38
C LYS A 42 -48.01 50.29 -18.02
N ALA A 43 -47.58 49.68 -19.13
CA ALA A 43 -48.32 48.57 -19.69
C ALA A 43 -48.28 47.46 -18.65
N GLY A 44 -49.38 47.27 -17.99
CA GLY A 44 -49.55 46.11 -17.10
C GLY A 44 -49.47 44.86 -17.94
N PHE A 45 -48.73 43.84 -17.47
CA PHE A 45 -48.66 42.56 -18.15
C PHE A 45 -50.08 41.99 -18.34
N SER A 46 -50.36 41.55 -19.54
CA SER A 46 -51.56 40.80 -19.85
C SER A 46 -51.56 39.48 -19.04
N LEU A 47 -52.70 39.05 -18.54
CA LEU A 47 -52.82 37.78 -17.85
C LEU A 47 -52.31 36.59 -18.72
N VAL A 48 -52.54 36.68 -20.02
CA VAL A 48 -52.08 35.70 -21.01
C VAL A 48 -50.56 35.72 -21.13
N GLU A 49 -49.90 36.87 -21.12
CA GLU A 49 -48.47 37.05 -21.19
C GLU A 49 -47.79 36.47 -19.95
N LEU A 50 -48.41 36.65 -18.75
CA LEU A 50 -47.96 36.07 -17.51
C LEU A 50 -48.11 34.52 -17.50
N MET A 51 -49.19 33.99 -18.07
CA MET A 51 -49.35 32.54 -18.24
C MET A 51 -48.32 31.94 -19.20
N ILE A 52 -48.05 32.59 -20.34
CA ILE A 52 -47.05 32.12 -21.29
C ILE A 52 -45.65 32.17 -20.67
N THR A 53 -45.28 33.24 -19.98
CA THR A 53 -43.98 33.36 -19.32
C THR A 53 -43.80 32.33 -18.23
N MET A 54 -44.84 32.01 -17.43
CA MET A 54 -44.78 30.92 -16.43
C MET A 54 -44.58 29.56 -17.09
N VAL A 55 -45.25 29.25 -18.19
CA VAL A 55 -45.04 27.97 -18.90
C VAL A 55 -43.63 27.86 -19.44
N ILE A 56 -43.11 28.91 -20.09
CA ILE A 56 -41.74 28.93 -20.59
C ILE A 56 -40.74 28.75 -19.43
N PHE A 57 -40.95 29.44 -18.31
CA PHE A 57 -40.12 29.38 -17.14
C PHE A 57 -40.07 27.96 -16.53
N LEU A 58 -41.24 27.29 -16.43
CA LEU A 58 -41.32 25.90 -15.98
C LEU A 58 -40.55 24.93 -16.88
N ILE A 59 -40.64 25.12 -18.23
CA ILE A 59 -39.88 24.30 -19.18
C ILE A 59 -38.37 24.50 -18.99
N VAL A 60 -37.94 25.77 -18.83
CA VAL A 60 -36.51 26.09 -18.61
C VAL A 60 -36.02 25.50 -17.29
N ILE A 61 -36.78 25.59 -16.20
CA ILE A 61 -36.42 24.99 -14.93
C ILE A 61 -36.36 23.46 -15.02
N ALA A 62 -37.31 22.81 -15.69
CA ALA A 62 -37.33 21.38 -15.89
C ALA A 62 -36.06 20.91 -16.67
N ALA A 63 -35.71 21.64 -17.76
CA ALA A 63 -34.49 21.36 -18.52
C ALA A 63 -33.23 21.59 -17.69
N ALA A 64 -33.13 22.69 -16.95
CA ALA A 64 -32.00 23.01 -16.08
C ALA A 64 -31.84 21.97 -14.94
N SER A 65 -32.94 21.52 -14.36
CA SER A 65 -32.92 20.47 -13.31
C SER A 65 -32.41 19.15 -13.85
N GLY A 66 -32.76 18.76 -15.08
CA GLY A 66 -32.25 17.56 -15.73
C GLY A 66 -30.73 17.60 -15.93
N ILE A 67 -30.20 18.73 -16.42
CA ILE A 67 -28.76 18.94 -16.60
C ILE A 67 -28.05 18.92 -15.27
N LEU A 68 -28.57 19.59 -14.24
CA LEU A 68 -27.96 19.64 -12.92
C LEU A 68 -27.88 18.25 -12.28
N THR A 69 -28.95 17.45 -12.38
CA THR A 69 -28.98 16.08 -11.86
C THR A 69 -27.94 15.20 -12.56
N GLY A 70 -27.81 15.32 -13.89
CA GLY A 70 -26.78 14.63 -14.67
C GLY A 70 -25.36 15.01 -14.23
N MET A 71 -25.08 16.30 -14.05
CA MET A 71 -23.78 16.79 -13.56
C MET A 71 -23.43 16.26 -12.16
N ILE A 72 -24.40 16.27 -11.24
CA ILE A 72 -24.20 15.75 -9.89
C ILE A 72 -23.87 14.25 -9.91
N THR A 73 -24.54 13.47 -10.76
CA THR A 73 -24.28 12.05 -10.91
C THR A 73 -22.87 11.80 -11.45
N GLN A 74 -22.47 12.51 -12.52
CA GLN A 74 -21.13 12.41 -13.09
C GLN A 74 -20.04 12.84 -12.08
N PHE A 75 -20.28 13.92 -11.34
CA PHE A 75 -19.35 14.35 -10.29
C PHE A 75 -19.15 13.29 -9.20
N LYS A 76 -20.24 12.68 -8.73
CA LYS A 76 -20.15 11.58 -7.75
C LYS A 76 -19.37 10.39 -8.28
N GLN A 77 -19.57 10.01 -9.52
CA GLN A 77 -18.83 8.90 -10.15
C GLN A 77 -17.34 9.23 -10.29
N GLN A 78 -16.99 10.42 -10.79
CA GLN A 78 -15.60 10.87 -10.91
C GLN A 78 -14.91 10.94 -9.53
N SER A 79 -15.62 11.43 -8.50
CA SER A 79 -15.11 11.46 -7.14
C SER A 79 -14.78 10.06 -6.63
N LYS A 80 -15.67 9.08 -6.86
CA LYS A 80 -15.45 7.69 -6.45
C LYS A 80 -14.32 7.00 -7.23
N ILE A 81 -14.19 7.26 -8.52
CA ILE A 81 -13.06 6.79 -9.33
C ILE A 81 -11.75 7.36 -8.80
N THR A 82 -11.72 8.65 -8.48
CA THR A 82 -10.52 9.32 -7.94
C THR A 82 -10.14 8.74 -6.58
N GLU A 83 -11.12 8.53 -5.69
CA GLU A 83 -10.93 7.92 -4.39
C GLU A 83 -10.29 6.52 -4.51
N THR A 84 -10.87 5.64 -5.31
CA THR A 84 -10.34 4.29 -5.56
C THR A 84 -8.94 4.31 -6.18
N ASN A 85 -8.66 5.25 -7.09
CA ASN A 85 -7.33 5.39 -7.68
C ASN A 85 -6.27 5.84 -6.67
N ILE A 86 -6.61 6.74 -5.75
CA ILE A 86 -5.69 7.20 -4.70
C ILE A 86 -5.41 6.06 -3.71
N GLU A 87 -6.45 5.37 -3.25
CA GLU A 87 -6.31 4.21 -2.36
C GLU A 87 -5.45 3.13 -3.02
N GLY A 88 -5.74 2.80 -4.27
CA GLY A 88 -4.96 1.83 -5.04
C GLY A 88 -3.50 2.24 -5.19
N ALA A 89 -3.22 3.50 -5.49
CA ALA A 89 -1.85 3.99 -5.64
C ALA A 89 -1.05 3.87 -4.33
N ILE A 90 -1.66 4.22 -3.19
CA ILE A 90 -1.01 4.13 -1.88
C ILE A 90 -0.80 2.66 -1.48
N GLY A 91 -1.83 1.81 -1.64
CA GLY A 91 -1.76 0.40 -1.28
C GLY A 91 -0.74 -0.37 -2.13
N LEU A 92 -0.70 -0.11 -3.44
CA LEU A 92 0.26 -0.74 -4.34
C LEU A 92 1.69 -0.26 -4.11
N GLU A 93 1.89 1.02 -3.75
CA GLU A 93 3.22 1.52 -3.39
C GLU A 93 3.71 0.89 -2.08
N MET A 94 2.82 0.64 -1.12
CA MET A 94 3.15 -0.10 0.10
C MET A 94 3.59 -1.54 -0.23
N MET A 95 2.84 -2.25 -1.09
CA MET A 95 3.20 -3.60 -1.54
C MET A 95 4.54 -3.60 -2.29
N ARG A 96 4.73 -2.65 -3.20
CA ARG A 96 5.99 -2.49 -3.94
C ARG A 96 7.18 -2.36 -3.01
N ARG A 97 7.07 -1.46 -2.01
CA ARG A 97 8.12 -1.24 -1.02
C ARG A 97 8.44 -2.51 -0.22
N ASP A 98 7.43 -3.28 0.17
CA ASP A 98 7.64 -4.53 0.89
C ASP A 98 8.35 -5.58 0.01
N ILE A 99 8.01 -5.64 -1.28
CA ILE A 99 8.69 -6.52 -2.24
C ILE A 99 10.15 -6.11 -2.42
N GLU A 100 10.43 -4.81 -2.59
CA GLU A 100 11.80 -4.27 -2.72
C GLU A 100 12.68 -4.59 -1.50
N HIS A 101 12.06 -4.69 -0.32
CA HIS A 101 12.76 -4.97 0.93
C HIS A 101 12.70 -6.43 1.36
N ALA A 102 12.15 -7.32 0.55
CA ALA A 102 12.05 -8.73 0.90
C ALA A 102 13.43 -9.33 1.21
N GLY A 103 13.51 -10.08 2.32
CA GLY A 103 14.77 -10.63 2.78
C GLY A 103 15.68 -9.67 3.56
N TYR A 104 15.30 -8.39 3.70
CA TYR A 104 16.08 -7.43 4.46
C TYR A 104 16.21 -7.84 5.93
N GLY A 105 17.45 -7.96 6.41
CA GLY A 105 17.76 -8.29 7.80
C GLY A 105 17.50 -9.74 8.20
N LEU A 106 17.10 -10.63 7.30
CA LEU A 106 16.88 -12.04 7.61
C LEU A 106 18.20 -12.75 7.98
N PRO A 107 18.18 -13.63 9.00
CA PRO A 107 19.29 -14.53 9.25
C PRO A 107 19.40 -15.59 8.15
N TRP A 108 20.63 -15.93 7.76
CA TRP A 108 20.90 -17.01 6.80
C TRP A 108 21.22 -18.32 7.49
N SER A 109 21.56 -18.24 8.76
CA SER A 109 21.76 -19.38 9.66
C SER A 109 21.14 -19.04 11.01
N LEU A 110 20.39 -19.98 11.56
CA LEU A 110 19.75 -19.84 12.88
C LEU A 110 20.65 -20.33 14.03
N GLY A 111 21.77 -20.99 13.71
CA GLY A 111 22.57 -21.67 14.73
C GLY A 111 21.74 -22.76 15.41
N VAL A 112 21.51 -22.61 16.71
CA VAL A 112 20.70 -23.57 17.53
C VAL A 112 19.28 -23.05 17.79
N ALA A 113 18.93 -21.85 17.27
CA ALA A 113 17.61 -21.26 17.49
C ALA A 113 16.52 -21.99 16.71
N THR A 114 15.34 -22.04 17.31
CA THR A 114 14.09 -22.46 16.67
C THR A 114 13.06 -21.36 16.83
N TYR A 115 12.12 -21.26 15.90
CA TYR A 115 11.07 -20.24 15.92
C TYR A 115 9.75 -20.80 15.39
N ASN A 116 8.69 -20.05 15.62
CA ASN A 116 7.37 -20.34 15.08
C ASN A 116 6.88 -19.13 14.29
N GLU A 117 6.06 -19.37 13.25
CA GLU A 117 5.46 -18.29 12.44
C GLU A 117 3.94 -18.17 12.68
N ALA A 118 3.16 -17.99 11.63
CA ALA A 118 1.73 -17.85 11.72
C ALA A 118 1.05 -19.09 12.30
N LEU A 119 -0.09 -18.85 12.95
CA LEU A 119 -1.11 -19.86 13.25
C LEU A 119 -2.22 -19.70 12.23
N ASN A 120 -2.95 -20.78 11.91
CA ASN A 120 -4.15 -20.66 11.10
C ASN A 120 -5.18 -19.80 11.85
N ASP A 121 -5.68 -18.77 11.16
CA ASP A 121 -6.78 -17.97 11.64
C ASP A 121 -8.08 -18.52 11.04
N VAL A 122 -9.04 -18.84 11.89
CA VAL A 122 -10.35 -19.35 11.46
C VAL A 122 -11.18 -18.33 10.67
N ASN A 123 -10.77 -17.07 10.67
CA ASN A 123 -11.44 -15.98 9.95
C ASN A 123 -10.85 -15.72 8.56
N THR A 124 -9.73 -16.34 8.21
CA THR A 124 -9.09 -16.21 6.91
C THR A 124 -9.37 -17.44 6.04
N VAL A 125 -9.34 -17.24 4.73
CA VAL A 125 -9.67 -18.29 3.75
C VAL A 125 -8.44 -19.11 3.39
N GLN A 126 -7.24 -18.59 3.72
CA GLN A 126 -5.97 -19.20 3.35
C GLN A 126 -5.38 -20.04 4.49
N ASN A 127 -4.52 -20.95 4.12
CA ASN A 127 -3.76 -21.80 5.04
C ASN A 127 -2.46 -21.08 5.43
N GLU A 128 -2.50 -20.18 6.41
CA GLU A 128 -1.34 -19.37 6.83
C GLU A 128 -0.16 -20.23 7.27
N THR A 129 -0.42 -21.40 7.87
CA THR A 129 0.65 -22.33 8.30
C THR A 129 1.31 -23.03 7.12
N GLY A 130 0.67 -23.12 5.96
CA GLY A 130 1.25 -23.66 4.73
C GLY A 130 2.44 -22.85 4.21
N TYR A 131 2.50 -21.57 4.58
CA TYR A 131 3.58 -20.65 4.17
C TYR A 131 4.68 -20.50 5.24
N ASN A 132 4.58 -21.23 6.36
CA ASN A 132 5.61 -21.23 7.38
C ASN A 132 6.86 -21.96 6.87
N ASP A 133 8.03 -21.48 7.30
CA ASP A 133 9.26 -22.25 7.17
C ASP A 133 9.34 -23.26 8.30
N SER A 134 10.16 -24.30 8.13
CA SER A 134 10.43 -25.22 9.22
C SER A 134 11.07 -24.49 10.39
N THR A 135 10.73 -24.86 11.60
CA THR A 135 11.19 -24.18 12.81
C THR A 135 12.73 -24.08 12.94
N SER A 136 13.47 -24.88 12.21
CA SER A 136 14.95 -24.93 12.21
C SER A 136 15.57 -24.44 10.89
N ASN A 137 14.78 -24.14 9.85
CA ASN A 137 15.31 -23.65 8.58
C ASN A 137 15.41 -22.13 8.56
N PRO A 138 16.41 -21.57 7.87
CA PRO A 138 16.45 -20.15 7.62
C PRO A 138 15.19 -19.66 6.89
N PRO A 139 14.68 -18.46 7.21
CA PRO A 139 13.47 -17.94 6.60
C PRO A 139 13.67 -17.62 5.11
N ARG A 140 12.69 -17.99 4.29
CA ARG A 140 12.61 -17.60 2.88
C ARG A 140 12.11 -16.16 2.76
N ALA A 141 12.71 -15.36 1.88
CA ALA A 141 12.29 -13.98 1.66
C ALA A 141 10.87 -13.89 1.07
N PHE A 142 10.55 -14.83 0.18
CA PHE A 142 9.25 -14.96 -0.46
C PHE A 142 8.69 -16.38 -0.28
N VAL A 143 7.38 -16.47 -0.10
CA VAL A 143 6.60 -17.70 -0.28
C VAL A 143 5.32 -17.32 -1.02
N SER A 144 4.82 -18.18 -1.90
CA SER A 144 3.59 -17.91 -2.65
C SER A 144 2.67 -19.13 -2.65
N GLY A 145 1.36 -18.86 -2.67
CA GLY A 145 0.33 -19.84 -2.94
C GLY A 145 -0.33 -19.49 -4.27
N ASN A 146 -0.30 -20.43 -5.24
CA ASN A 146 -0.89 -20.24 -6.55
C ASN A 146 -2.34 -20.74 -6.54
N GLY A 147 -3.29 -19.82 -6.67
CA GLY A 147 -4.71 -20.11 -6.64
C GLY A 147 -5.26 -20.55 -5.27
N GLU A 148 -4.56 -20.25 -4.17
CA GLU A 148 -4.92 -20.69 -2.82
C GLU A 148 -5.74 -19.67 -2.03
N GLY A 149 -5.88 -18.45 -2.55
CA GLY A 149 -6.70 -17.39 -1.96
C GLY A 149 -8.16 -17.42 -2.41
N SER A 150 -8.93 -16.44 -1.97
CA SER A 150 -10.36 -16.31 -2.33
C SER A 150 -10.54 -16.18 -3.84
N GLY A 151 -11.49 -16.91 -4.41
CA GLY A 151 -11.76 -16.92 -5.86
C GLY A 151 -10.61 -17.48 -6.70
N SER A 152 -9.74 -18.32 -6.12
CA SER A 152 -8.49 -18.83 -6.71
C SER A 152 -7.49 -17.71 -7.04
N SER A 153 -7.50 -16.61 -6.29
CA SER A 153 -6.42 -15.62 -6.30
C SER A 153 -5.15 -16.20 -5.64
N ASP A 154 -4.02 -15.63 -5.98
CA ASP A 154 -2.76 -16.02 -5.35
C ASP A 154 -2.59 -15.39 -3.96
N VAL A 155 -1.65 -15.95 -3.21
CA VAL A 155 -1.16 -15.41 -1.93
C VAL A 155 0.33 -15.11 -2.08
N LEU A 156 0.76 -13.94 -1.63
CA LEU A 156 2.17 -13.55 -1.57
C LEU A 156 2.57 -13.30 -0.13
N VAL A 157 3.54 -14.05 0.37
CA VAL A 157 4.12 -13.90 1.70
C VAL A 157 5.51 -13.31 1.58
N ILE A 158 5.76 -12.24 2.33
CA ILE A 158 7.04 -11.53 2.37
C ILE A 158 7.59 -11.55 3.78
N LYS A 159 8.86 -11.92 3.93
CA LYS A 159 9.56 -11.94 5.22
C LYS A 159 10.75 -10.98 5.16
N ALA A 160 10.78 -10.04 6.10
CA ALA A 160 11.86 -9.07 6.28
C ALA A 160 11.71 -8.37 7.63
N MET A 161 12.72 -7.60 8.06
CA MET A 161 12.61 -6.85 9.32
C MET A 161 11.56 -5.73 9.26
N ASN A 162 11.44 -5.04 8.13
CA ASN A 162 10.70 -3.78 7.98
C ASN A 162 9.33 -3.90 7.31
N VAL A 163 8.77 -5.11 7.14
CA VAL A 163 7.47 -5.31 6.50
C VAL A 163 6.28 -5.22 7.47
N ALA A 164 6.53 -5.20 8.78
CA ALA A 164 5.47 -5.10 9.77
C ALA A 164 4.90 -3.68 9.90
N ILE A 165 3.61 -3.60 10.21
CA ILE A 165 2.90 -2.33 10.46
C ILE A 165 2.86 -2.09 11.97
N TRP A 166 3.96 -1.57 12.53
CA TRP A 166 4.02 -1.23 13.94
C TRP A 166 4.03 0.29 14.14
N THR A 167 3.21 0.78 15.05
CA THR A 167 3.04 2.22 15.30
C THR A 167 4.32 2.93 15.76
N ASN A 168 5.28 2.23 16.34
CA ASN A 168 6.50 2.81 16.91
C ASN A 168 7.76 2.65 16.04
N GLY A 169 7.64 2.09 14.84
CA GLY A 169 8.73 2.08 13.85
C GLY A 169 9.98 1.28 14.23
N ALA A 170 9.94 0.42 15.28
CA ALA A 170 11.11 -0.39 15.67
C ALA A 170 11.60 -1.29 14.53
N SER A 171 10.68 -1.87 13.76
CA SER A 171 10.96 -2.77 12.64
C SER A 171 11.76 -2.15 11.48
N SER A 172 11.82 -0.83 11.39
CA SER A 172 12.62 -0.13 10.37
C SER A 172 14.01 0.28 10.85
N LYS A 173 14.33 0.08 12.13
CA LYS A 173 15.54 0.58 12.77
C LYS A 173 16.59 -0.51 12.94
N TRP A 174 17.83 -0.11 12.82
CA TRP A 174 18.97 -0.98 12.98
C TRP A 174 20.22 -0.23 13.46
N THR A 175 21.20 -0.93 13.99
CA THR A 175 22.48 -0.33 14.35
C THR A 175 23.61 -1.36 14.33
N HIS A 176 24.83 -0.92 14.50
CA HIS A 176 25.99 -1.80 14.67
C HIS A 176 26.39 -1.88 16.15
N LEU A 177 26.81 -3.07 16.55
CA LEU A 177 27.40 -3.36 17.85
C LEU A 177 28.85 -3.80 17.65
N PHE A 178 29.78 -3.10 18.27
CA PHE A 178 31.22 -3.33 18.15
C PHE A 178 31.93 -3.05 19.45
N ASN A 179 33.17 -3.53 19.58
CA ASN A 179 34.01 -3.29 20.74
C ASN A 179 33.30 -3.61 22.07
N GLY A 180 32.87 -4.87 22.24
CA GLY A 180 32.06 -5.29 23.36
C GLY A 180 30.60 -4.85 23.24
N ASN A 181 30.24 -3.69 23.72
CA ASN A 181 28.87 -3.22 23.78
C ASN A 181 28.68 -1.79 23.27
N THR A 182 29.64 -1.27 22.49
CA THR A 182 29.52 0.03 21.88
C THR A 182 28.56 -0.02 20.69
N VAL A 183 27.55 0.83 20.72
CA VAL A 183 26.52 0.94 19.67
C VAL A 183 26.77 2.18 18.83
N ARG A 184 26.63 2.07 17.51
CA ARG A 184 26.65 3.24 16.64
C ARG A 184 25.36 4.05 16.83
N GLU A 185 25.48 5.29 17.24
CA GLU A 185 24.35 6.21 17.34
C GLU A 185 24.04 6.88 16.00
N TRP A 186 22.80 6.79 15.56
CA TRP A 186 22.32 7.46 14.37
C TRP A 186 21.84 8.87 14.67
N MET A 187 21.98 9.74 13.71
CA MET A 187 21.40 11.09 13.71
C MET A 187 20.47 11.23 12.49
N PRO A 188 19.24 11.70 12.65
CA PRO A 188 18.60 12.20 13.87
C PRO A 188 18.28 11.09 14.88
N THR A 189 18.00 11.48 16.13
CA THR A 189 17.69 10.53 17.23
C THR A 189 16.43 9.71 16.98
N THR A 190 15.54 10.15 16.11
CA THR A 190 14.33 9.42 15.68
C THR A 190 14.66 8.12 14.94
N GLU A 191 15.85 8.02 14.35
CA GLU A 191 16.31 6.81 13.65
C GLU A 191 16.92 5.78 14.62
N ARG A 192 17.08 6.12 15.89
CA ARG A 192 17.62 5.21 16.89
C ARG A 192 16.56 4.23 17.36
N LEU A 193 17.01 3.01 17.71
CA LEU A 193 16.22 2.08 18.48
C LEU A 193 15.87 2.71 19.82
N ALA A 194 14.63 2.53 20.24
CA ALA A 194 14.19 3.00 21.56
C ALA A 194 14.55 1.98 22.64
N THR A 195 14.75 2.46 23.86
CA THR A 195 14.94 1.58 25.02
C THR A 195 13.76 0.64 25.15
N SER A 196 14.02 -0.63 25.31
CA SER A 196 13.04 -1.71 25.36
C SER A 196 12.51 -2.22 24.02
N ASP A 197 12.90 -1.67 22.88
CA ASP A 197 12.59 -2.29 21.59
C ASP A 197 13.14 -3.73 21.58
N ARG A 198 12.35 -4.66 21.04
CA ARG A 198 12.77 -6.05 20.88
C ARG A 198 13.61 -6.16 19.64
N VAL A 199 14.80 -6.71 19.80
CA VAL A 199 15.81 -6.77 18.76
C VAL A 199 16.38 -8.17 18.61
N ILE A 200 16.90 -8.44 17.41
CA ILE A 200 17.77 -9.56 17.14
C ILE A 200 19.17 -9.07 16.80
N VAL A 201 20.15 -9.94 16.96
CA VAL A 201 21.53 -9.64 16.65
C VAL A 201 22.07 -10.66 15.64
N LEU A 202 22.64 -10.18 14.54
CA LEU A 202 23.25 -11.00 13.51
C LEU A 202 24.77 -10.79 13.51
N ARG A 203 25.52 -11.86 13.31
CA ARG A 203 26.94 -11.77 12.96
C ARG A 203 27.09 -11.24 11.56
N THR A 204 28.20 -10.55 11.30
CA THR A 204 28.59 -10.08 9.96
C THR A 204 29.45 -11.11 9.21
N ASP A 205 29.31 -12.39 9.60
CA ASP A 205 29.94 -13.50 8.88
C ASP A 205 29.25 -13.79 7.54
N GLU A 206 29.84 -14.68 6.74
CA GLU A 206 29.29 -15.08 5.44
C GLU A 206 27.89 -15.66 5.51
N ASN A 207 27.55 -16.25 6.68
CA ASN A 207 26.25 -16.90 6.90
C ASN A 207 25.21 -16.01 7.60
N ARG A 208 25.54 -14.76 7.94
CA ARG A 208 24.67 -13.89 8.73
C ARG A 208 23.99 -14.64 9.87
N THR A 209 24.81 -15.28 10.71
CA THR A 209 24.33 -16.18 11.75
C THR A 209 23.61 -15.41 12.85
N LEU A 210 22.42 -15.90 13.22
CA LEU A 210 21.65 -15.37 14.33
C LEU A 210 22.38 -15.63 15.66
N VAL A 211 22.60 -14.59 16.45
CA VAL A 211 23.22 -14.70 17.77
C VAL A 211 22.16 -15.12 18.78
N VAL A 212 22.49 -16.09 19.63
CA VAL A 212 21.59 -16.65 20.63
C VAL A 212 22.23 -16.67 22.01
N SER A 213 21.40 -16.57 23.05
CA SER A 213 21.75 -16.78 24.44
C SER A 213 20.99 -18.01 24.96
N GLY A 214 21.67 -19.14 25.04
CA GLY A 214 20.99 -20.42 25.27
C GLY A 214 20.07 -20.75 24.07
N VAL A 215 18.77 -20.73 24.27
CA VAL A 215 17.75 -20.93 23.22
C VAL A 215 17.12 -19.64 22.77
N SER A 216 17.32 -18.53 23.50
CA SER A 216 16.74 -17.23 23.22
C SER A 216 17.50 -16.53 22.11
N PHE A 217 16.78 -16.09 21.06
CA PHE A 217 17.31 -15.35 19.91
C PHE A 217 17.00 -13.85 19.96
N THR A 218 16.24 -13.38 20.95
CA THR A 218 15.86 -11.99 21.10
C THR A 218 16.41 -11.38 22.38
N THR A 219 16.61 -10.08 22.35
CA THR A 219 16.92 -9.26 23.52
C THR A 219 16.21 -7.92 23.44
N ARG A 220 16.28 -7.13 24.52
CA ARG A 220 15.82 -5.75 24.52
C ARG A 220 16.97 -4.82 24.16
N TYR A 221 16.66 -3.79 23.40
CA TYR A 221 17.62 -2.72 23.21
C TYR A 221 17.69 -1.84 24.44
N ALA A 222 18.87 -1.62 24.94
CA ALA A 222 19.13 -0.65 26.00
C ALA A 222 20.36 0.19 25.65
N GLU A 223 20.20 1.50 25.69
CA GLU A 223 21.27 2.45 25.46
C GLU A 223 22.14 2.57 26.73
N ASN A 224 23.45 2.45 26.57
CA ASN A 224 24.50 2.72 27.58
C ASN A 224 24.11 2.66 29.07
N GLY A 225 24.40 1.55 29.73
CA GLY A 225 24.56 1.48 31.19
C GLY A 225 23.32 1.33 32.04
N ALA A 226 22.14 1.22 31.47
CA ALA A 226 20.93 0.87 32.22
C ALA A 226 20.85 -0.65 32.41
N ALA A 227 20.61 -1.06 33.64
CA ALA A 227 20.56 -2.39 34.20
C ALA A 227 20.22 -3.58 33.30
N ALA A 228 20.84 -4.69 33.63
CA ALA A 228 20.50 -6.13 33.46
C ALA A 228 19.90 -6.69 32.13
N ASP A 229 19.22 -5.86 31.31
CA ASP A 229 18.54 -6.28 30.07
C ASP A 229 19.24 -5.82 28.79
N ASN A 230 20.49 -5.46 28.87
CA ASN A 230 21.25 -4.84 27.80
C ASN A 230 21.55 -5.81 26.66
N LEU A 231 21.65 -5.30 25.43
CA LEU A 231 22.50 -5.83 24.33
C LEU A 231 23.88 -6.26 24.83
N VAL A 232 24.24 -5.82 26.00
CA VAL A 232 25.45 -6.05 26.82
C VAL A 232 25.43 -7.39 27.54
N ASN A 233 24.35 -8.17 27.49
CA ASN A 233 24.49 -9.58 27.87
C ASN A 233 25.64 -10.19 27.05
N ALA A 234 26.61 -10.78 27.71
CA ALA A 234 27.83 -11.31 27.11
C ALA A 234 27.59 -12.22 25.89
N ALA A 235 26.42 -12.84 25.80
CA ALA A 235 26.03 -13.64 24.64
C ALA A 235 25.77 -12.86 23.38
N PHE A 236 25.21 -11.64 23.47
CA PHE A 236 24.86 -10.80 22.31
C PHE A 236 25.96 -9.80 21.95
N ALA A 237 26.87 -9.50 22.88
CA ALA A 237 28.01 -8.63 22.60
C ALA A 237 29.10 -9.35 21.77
N PRO A 238 29.81 -8.64 20.88
CA PRO A 238 31.00 -9.18 20.24
C PRO A 238 32.02 -9.61 21.29
N PRO A 239 32.70 -10.76 21.12
CA PRO A 239 33.65 -11.27 22.11
C PRO A 239 34.92 -10.41 22.20
N ASP A 240 35.23 -9.69 21.12
CA ASP A 240 36.44 -8.86 21.03
C ASP A 240 36.24 -7.71 20.00
N ASN A 241 37.30 -6.95 19.73
CA ASN A 241 37.30 -5.79 18.85
C ASN A 241 37.38 -6.15 17.36
N THR A 242 37.49 -7.42 17.01
CA THR A 242 37.59 -7.86 15.61
C THR A 242 36.25 -8.24 15.01
N GLU A 243 35.24 -8.50 15.85
CA GLU A 243 33.89 -8.83 15.43
C GLU A 243 32.96 -7.60 15.51
N THR A 244 32.20 -7.38 14.47
CA THR A 244 31.08 -6.43 14.46
C THR A 244 29.79 -7.21 14.27
N ARG A 245 28.72 -6.81 14.96
CA ARG A 245 27.39 -7.39 14.85
C ARG A 245 26.39 -6.35 14.40
N VAL A 246 25.35 -6.78 13.70
CA VAL A 246 24.24 -5.92 13.31
C VAL A 246 23.05 -6.22 14.18
N VAL A 247 22.44 -5.18 14.70
CA VAL A 247 21.23 -5.23 15.54
C VAL A 247 20.06 -4.73 14.75
N TYR A 248 19.03 -5.53 14.62
CA TYR A 248 17.77 -5.15 13.95
C TYR A 248 16.63 -5.10 14.97
N GLY A 249 15.84 -4.03 14.90
CA GLY A 249 14.57 -3.93 15.60
C GLY A 249 13.53 -4.80 14.94
N VAL A 250 12.79 -5.57 15.73
CA VAL A 250 11.72 -6.44 15.25
C VAL A 250 10.35 -5.87 15.61
N THR A 251 10.14 -5.53 16.88
CA THR A 251 8.89 -4.96 17.36
C THR A 251 9.14 -4.03 18.54
N PRO A 252 8.33 -2.98 18.71
CA PRO A 252 8.38 -2.18 19.93
C PRO A 252 7.92 -3.03 21.11
N SER A 253 8.53 -2.85 22.28
CA SER A 253 8.09 -3.53 23.49
C SER A 253 6.81 -2.88 24.02
N ALA A 254 5.69 -3.58 23.89
CA ALA A 254 4.45 -3.16 24.54
C ALA A 254 4.26 -3.83 25.92
N ASN A 255 5.06 -4.84 26.25
CA ASN A 255 4.93 -5.61 27.48
C ASN A 255 6.29 -5.85 28.14
N PRO A 256 6.44 -5.57 29.45
CA PRO A 256 7.67 -5.82 30.21
C PRO A 256 7.98 -7.32 30.44
N VAL A 257 7.09 -8.24 30.08
CA VAL A 257 7.33 -9.67 30.26
C VAL A 257 8.38 -10.15 29.24
N GLU A 258 9.45 -10.75 29.73
CA GLU A 258 10.54 -11.33 28.95
C GLU A 258 10.11 -12.65 28.29
N THR A 259 9.37 -12.55 27.21
CA THR A 259 9.13 -13.69 26.34
C THR A 259 9.88 -13.50 25.04
N ASP A 260 10.48 -14.57 24.52
CA ASP A 260 11.04 -14.55 23.18
C ASP A 260 9.98 -14.14 22.16
N LEU A 261 10.44 -13.44 21.14
CA LEU A 261 9.63 -13.21 19.97
C LEU A 261 9.22 -14.55 19.35
N ARG A 262 8.11 -14.56 18.63
CA ARG A 262 7.67 -15.76 17.95
C ARG A 262 8.63 -16.16 16.83
N MET A 263 9.16 -15.17 16.13
CA MET A 263 10.12 -15.33 15.03
C MET A 263 11.15 -14.20 15.02
N PRO A 264 12.38 -14.46 14.50
CA PRO A 264 13.46 -13.48 14.46
C PRO A 264 13.37 -12.52 13.26
N PHE A 265 12.18 -12.25 12.75
CA PHE A 265 11.88 -11.36 11.63
C PHE A 265 10.42 -10.94 11.69
N ASN A 266 9.99 -10.12 10.77
CA ASN A 266 8.57 -9.83 10.54
C ASN A 266 8.09 -10.50 9.25
N ARG A 267 6.82 -10.87 9.24
CA ARG A 267 6.15 -11.48 8.10
C ARG A 267 4.87 -10.73 7.79
N THR A 268 4.63 -10.51 6.51
CA THR A 268 3.37 -9.98 5.99
C THR A 268 2.86 -10.84 4.85
N ASP A 269 1.57 -11.10 4.85
CA ASP A 269 0.87 -11.90 3.86
C ASP A 269 -0.07 -10.98 3.06
N TYR A 270 0.01 -11.03 1.73
CA TYR A 270 -0.87 -10.33 0.82
C TYR A 270 -1.84 -11.30 0.18
N TYR A 271 -3.13 -11.02 0.30
CA TYR A 271 -4.20 -11.87 -0.24
C TYR A 271 -5.51 -11.12 -0.43
N VAL A 272 -6.36 -11.68 -1.29
CA VAL A 272 -7.73 -11.19 -1.49
C VAL A 272 -8.68 -11.97 -0.59
N ARG A 273 -9.54 -11.26 0.15
CA ARG A 273 -10.58 -11.85 0.98
C ARG A 273 -11.88 -11.05 0.86
N THR A 274 -13.01 -11.73 0.91
CA THR A 274 -14.33 -11.09 0.99
C THR A 274 -14.74 -10.98 2.47
N PRO A 275 -14.71 -9.78 3.08
CA PRO A 275 -15.15 -9.59 4.45
C PRO A 275 -16.67 -9.72 4.57
N THR A 276 -17.17 -9.84 5.80
CA THR A 276 -18.60 -9.95 6.08
C THR A 276 -19.38 -8.72 5.59
N THR A 277 -18.75 -7.55 5.61
CA THR A 277 -19.34 -6.29 5.11
C THR A 277 -18.41 -5.71 4.04
N MET A 278 -18.86 -5.77 2.79
CA MET A 278 -18.17 -5.15 1.67
C MET A 278 -18.54 -3.68 1.51
N PRO A 279 -17.63 -2.83 1.01
CA PRO A 279 -17.98 -1.48 0.57
C PRO A 279 -19.12 -1.50 -0.45
N THR A 280 -20.08 -0.59 -0.32
CA THR A 280 -21.30 -0.57 -1.14
C THR A 280 -21.07 -0.22 -2.61
N ASN A 281 -19.91 0.31 -2.94
CA ASN A 281 -19.48 0.60 -4.31
C ASN A 281 -18.91 -0.64 -5.02
N CYS A 282 -18.52 -1.69 -4.29
CA CYS A 282 -17.93 -2.88 -4.88
C CYS A 282 -18.99 -3.81 -5.50
N ALA A 283 -18.64 -4.41 -6.63
CA ALA A 283 -19.44 -5.41 -7.29
C ALA A 283 -19.57 -6.66 -6.40
N ASN A 284 -20.75 -7.28 -6.40
CA ASN A 284 -20.94 -8.54 -5.71
C ASN A 284 -20.11 -9.65 -6.41
N GLY A 285 -19.28 -10.33 -5.63
CA GLY A 285 -18.29 -11.30 -6.14
C GLY A 285 -16.86 -10.80 -6.17
N THR A 286 -16.61 -9.56 -5.71
CA THR A 286 -15.26 -9.04 -5.44
C THR A 286 -14.91 -9.15 -3.96
N GLY A 287 -13.65 -8.90 -3.63
CA GLY A 287 -13.10 -8.84 -2.29
C GLY A 287 -12.29 -7.59 -2.05
N ILE A 288 -11.52 -7.61 -0.99
CA ILE A 288 -10.55 -6.59 -0.60
C ILE A 288 -9.17 -7.23 -0.59
N LEU A 289 -8.17 -6.54 -1.13
CA LEU A 289 -6.78 -6.91 -0.98
C LEU A 289 -6.29 -6.45 0.39
N TYR A 290 -5.77 -7.38 1.17
CA TYR A 290 -5.23 -7.12 2.50
C TYR A 290 -3.71 -7.24 2.51
N LYS A 291 -3.07 -6.41 3.31
CA LYS A 291 -1.76 -6.63 3.88
C LYS A 291 -1.96 -7.12 5.31
N ALA A 292 -1.53 -8.33 5.63
CA ALA A 292 -1.74 -8.93 6.94
C ALA A 292 -0.40 -9.26 7.61
N THR A 293 -0.11 -8.60 8.73
CA THR A 293 1.13 -8.82 9.49
C THR A 293 0.92 -9.87 10.56
N VAL A 294 1.84 -10.83 10.64
CA VAL A 294 1.82 -11.87 11.68
C VAL A 294 2.27 -11.27 13.01
N ASN A 295 1.44 -11.44 14.04
CA ASN A 295 1.70 -10.89 15.36
C ASN A 295 2.81 -11.66 16.10
N GLN A 296 3.74 -10.92 16.66
CA GLN A 296 4.79 -11.45 17.53
C GLN A 296 4.24 -11.82 18.92
N SER A 297 4.96 -12.64 19.68
CA SER A 297 4.65 -12.93 21.09
C SER A 297 4.82 -11.67 21.95
N GLY A 298 4.02 -11.59 23.02
CA GLY A 298 4.12 -10.50 23.99
C GLY A 298 3.52 -9.16 23.53
N MET A 299 2.84 -9.11 22.40
CA MET A 299 2.10 -7.93 21.96
C MET A 299 0.76 -7.79 22.70
N THR A 300 0.51 -6.61 23.28
CA THR A 300 -0.72 -6.36 24.03
C THR A 300 -1.95 -6.40 23.11
N GLY A 301 -2.94 -7.21 23.46
CA GLY A 301 -4.22 -7.30 22.77
C GLY A 301 -4.21 -8.08 21.45
N ALA A 302 -3.06 -8.68 21.08
CA ALA A 302 -2.93 -9.48 19.87
C ALA A 302 -2.71 -10.98 20.21
N THR A 303 -3.34 -11.87 19.44
CA THR A 303 -3.03 -13.29 19.49
C THR A 303 -1.68 -13.55 18.82
N ALA A 304 -0.72 -14.10 19.54
CA ALA A 304 0.59 -14.43 18.98
C ALA A 304 0.44 -15.42 17.81
N GLY A 305 0.98 -15.05 16.64
CA GLY A 305 0.87 -15.83 15.41
C GLY A 305 -0.43 -15.62 14.63
N GLY A 306 -1.39 -14.84 15.17
CA GLY A 306 -2.55 -14.36 14.42
C GLY A 306 -2.20 -13.21 13.48
N LEU A 307 -3.10 -12.91 12.56
CA LEU A 307 -2.93 -11.87 11.54
C LEU A 307 -3.51 -10.52 12.02
N ASN A 308 -2.79 -9.45 11.73
CA ASN A 308 -3.27 -8.07 11.81
C ASN A 308 -3.46 -7.55 10.40
N GLU A 309 -4.73 -7.46 9.96
CA GLU A 309 -5.12 -7.13 8.60
C GLU A 309 -5.26 -5.61 8.39
N LEU A 310 -4.67 -5.11 7.31
CA LEU A 310 -4.83 -3.76 6.80
C LEU A 310 -5.41 -3.85 5.38
N PRO A 311 -6.63 -3.33 5.12
CA PRO A 311 -7.14 -3.23 3.77
C PRO A 311 -6.32 -2.21 2.97
N ILE A 312 -5.91 -2.56 1.75
CA ILE A 312 -5.06 -1.71 0.90
C ILE A 312 -5.65 -1.40 -0.47
N LEU A 313 -6.60 -2.22 -0.95
CA LEU A 313 -7.33 -1.96 -2.18
C LEU A 313 -8.69 -2.65 -2.13
N ASP A 314 -9.74 -1.89 -2.38
CA ASP A 314 -11.11 -2.36 -2.43
C ASP A 314 -11.51 -2.91 -3.81
N CYS A 315 -12.62 -3.64 -3.87
CA CYS A 315 -13.26 -4.11 -5.11
C CYS A 315 -12.35 -4.97 -6.00
N VAL A 316 -11.51 -5.78 -5.41
CA VAL A 316 -10.56 -6.68 -6.09
C VAL A 316 -11.26 -7.99 -6.47
N ALA A 317 -11.15 -8.39 -7.74
CA ALA A 317 -11.67 -9.65 -8.24
C ALA A 317 -10.62 -10.76 -8.27
N ASP A 318 -9.35 -10.41 -8.52
CA ASP A 318 -8.27 -11.37 -8.63
C ASP A 318 -6.90 -10.74 -8.32
N MET A 319 -5.97 -11.55 -7.82
CA MET A 319 -4.56 -11.22 -7.69
C MET A 319 -3.75 -12.41 -8.17
N GLN A 320 -2.77 -12.17 -9.04
CA GLN A 320 -1.87 -13.19 -9.57
C GLN A 320 -0.43 -12.76 -9.36
N VAL A 321 0.44 -13.70 -9.01
CA VAL A 321 1.85 -13.44 -8.68
C VAL A 321 2.75 -14.28 -9.56
N GLY A 322 3.77 -13.65 -10.13
CA GLY A 322 4.80 -14.32 -10.92
C GLY A 322 6.20 -13.93 -10.48
N PHE A 323 7.15 -14.81 -10.73
CA PHE A 323 8.54 -14.63 -10.34
C PHE A 323 9.46 -14.78 -11.54
N GLY A 324 10.34 -13.81 -11.75
CA GLY A 324 11.45 -13.90 -12.67
C GLY A 324 12.67 -14.50 -11.96
N VAL A 325 13.15 -15.63 -12.44
CA VAL A 325 14.19 -16.44 -11.81
C VAL A 325 15.39 -16.56 -12.73
N ASP A 326 16.58 -16.40 -12.18
CA ASP A 326 17.85 -16.72 -12.81
C ASP A 326 18.16 -18.19 -12.56
N THR A 327 18.07 -19.01 -13.60
CA THR A 327 18.30 -20.46 -13.53
C THR A 327 19.65 -20.89 -14.08
N ASP A 328 20.51 -19.94 -14.46
CA ASP A 328 21.81 -20.23 -14.99
C ASP A 328 22.71 -20.95 -13.98
N VAL A 329 23.66 -21.73 -14.50
CA VAL A 329 24.68 -22.40 -13.67
C VAL A 329 25.57 -21.35 -12.99
N THR A 330 25.92 -20.30 -13.73
CA THR A 330 26.61 -19.12 -13.21
C THR A 330 25.61 -17.97 -13.23
N LEU A 331 25.15 -17.56 -12.03
CA LEU A 331 24.15 -16.52 -11.89
C LEU A 331 24.70 -15.18 -12.42
N ASP A 332 24.01 -14.60 -13.40
CA ASP A 332 24.34 -13.28 -13.96
C ASP A 332 23.43 -12.17 -13.44
N GLY A 333 22.39 -12.53 -12.68
CA GLY A 333 21.45 -11.60 -12.08
C GLY A 333 20.28 -11.20 -13.00
N VAL A 334 20.19 -11.80 -14.20
CA VAL A 334 19.12 -11.54 -15.16
C VAL A 334 18.10 -12.69 -15.12
N PRO A 335 16.80 -12.41 -14.97
CA PRO A 335 15.79 -13.48 -15.01
C PRO A 335 15.71 -14.06 -16.43
N ASN A 336 15.86 -15.36 -16.54
CA ASN A 336 15.73 -16.11 -17.79
C ASN A 336 14.53 -17.10 -17.77
N CYS A 337 13.84 -17.18 -16.64
CA CYS A 337 12.73 -18.08 -16.40
C CYS A 337 11.63 -17.38 -15.60
N TYR A 338 10.39 -17.49 -16.04
CA TYR A 338 9.24 -16.93 -15.33
C TYR A 338 8.30 -18.05 -14.86
N VAL A 339 7.91 -18.03 -13.58
CA VAL A 339 7.08 -19.07 -12.94
C VAL A 339 5.99 -18.45 -12.06
N ASN A 340 4.88 -19.16 -11.88
CA ASN A 340 3.75 -18.72 -11.03
C ASN A 340 3.92 -19.09 -9.55
N ASN A 341 4.89 -19.91 -9.21
CA ASN A 341 5.14 -20.29 -7.81
C ASN A 341 6.62 -20.61 -7.55
N LEU A 342 7.00 -20.64 -6.29
CA LEU A 342 8.36 -20.91 -5.81
C LEU A 342 8.49 -22.33 -5.21
N ALA A 343 7.61 -23.26 -5.57
CA ALA A 343 7.59 -24.61 -4.99
C ALA A 343 8.62 -25.58 -5.58
N ASP A 344 9.25 -25.22 -6.72
CA ASP A 344 10.23 -26.10 -7.36
C ASP A 344 11.52 -26.24 -6.53
N ALA A 345 12.10 -27.43 -6.55
CA ALA A 345 13.29 -27.80 -5.76
C ALA A 345 14.49 -26.86 -6.02
N ILE A 346 14.60 -26.25 -7.21
CA ILE A 346 15.72 -25.35 -7.56
C ILE A 346 15.58 -24.01 -6.83
N ILE A 347 14.38 -23.60 -6.44
CA ILE A 347 14.07 -22.31 -5.82
C ILE A 347 13.32 -22.43 -4.49
N ALA A 348 13.14 -23.64 -3.96
CA ALA A 348 12.30 -23.84 -2.78
C ALA A 348 12.96 -23.43 -1.45
N ASP A 349 14.28 -23.40 -1.38
CA ASP A 349 15.00 -23.05 -0.15
C ASP A 349 15.37 -21.56 -0.08
N ALA A 350 15.64 -21.09 1.15
CA ALA A 350 15.93 -19.68 1.42
C ALA A 350 17.18 -19.15 0.67
N GLY A 351 18.21 -20.00 0.47
CA GLY A 351 19.42 -19.63 -0.24
C GLY A 351 19.17 -19.44 -1.72
N ASN A 352 18.44 -20.37 -2.34
CA ASN A 352 18.10 -20.31 -3.75
C ASN A 352 17.13 -19.16 -4.05
N ILE A 353 16.11 -18.92 -3.23
CA ILE A 353 15.23 -17.74 -3.38
C ILE A 353 16.08 -16.46 -3.38
N ARG A 354 16.95 -16.29 -2.40
CA ARG A 354 17.80 -15.10 -2.28
C ARG A 354 18.73 -14.89 -3.47
N SER A 355 19.29 -15.97 -4.01
CA SER A 355 20.28 -15.88 -5.09
C SER A 355 19.67 -15.83 -6.48
N ARG A 356 18.51 -16.46 -6.69
CA ARG A 356 17.92 -16.72 -7.99
C ARG A 356 16.66 -15.88 -8.32
N VAL A 357 15.82 -15.51 -7.34
CA VAL A 357 14.67 -14.62 -7.61
C VAL A 357 15.20 -13.22 -7.84
N LYS A 358 14.91 -12.66 -9.01
CA LYS A 358 15.39 -11.35 -9.46
C LYS A 358 14.28 -10.37 -9.71
N GLU A 359 13.08 -10.88 -9.93
CA GLU A 359 11.92 -10.05 -10.26
C GLU A 359 10.66 -10.68 -9.65
N VAL A 360 9.79 -9.84 -9.14
CA VAL A 360 8.45 -10.22 -8.69
C VAL A 360 7.43 -9.40 -9.48
N ARG A 361 6.45 -10.07 -10.06
CA ARG A 361 5.34 -9.46 -10.80
C ARG A 361 4.05 -9.73 -10.07
N VAL A 362 3.27 -8.69 -9.84
CA VAL A 362 1.94 -8.81 -9.24
C VAL A 362 0.92 -8.17 -10.18
N TYR A 363 -0.11 -8.90 -10.51
CA TYR A 363 -1.23 -8.48 -11.34
C TYR A 363 -2.49 -8.48 -10.49
N ILE A 364 -3.18 -7.35 -10.42
CA ILE A 364 -4.38 -7.21 -9.59
C ILE A 364 -5.51 -6.70 -10.46
N LEU A 365 -6.58 -7.49 -10.57
CA LEU A 365 -7.81 -7.09 -11.23
C LEU A 365 -8.76 -6.47 -10.20
N ALA A 366 -9.07 -5.22 -10.38
CA ALA A 366 -10.07 -4.51 -9.59
C ALA A 366 -10.95 -3.63 -10.48
N HIS A 367 -12.09 -3.19 -9.97
CA HIS A 367 -12.85 -2.16 -10.66
C HIS A 367 -12.77 -0.83 -9.93
N GLU A 368 -12.83 0.25 -10.69
CA GLU A 368 -12.83 1.61 -10.22
C GLU A 368 -14.26 2.16 -10.11
N GLY A 369 -14.49 3.02 -9.11
CA GLY A 369 -15.76 3.70 -8.92
C GLY A 369 -16.87 2.77 -8.43
N GLN A 370 -18.10 3.13 -8.78
CA GLN A 370 -19.32 2.42 -8.40
C GLN A 370 -20.07 1.92 -9.64
N TYR A 371 -21.14 1.14 -9.41
CA TYR A 371 -22.07 0.74 -10.45
C TYR A 371 -22.53 1.93 -11.31
N ASP A 372 -22.41 1.81 -12.63
CA ASP A 372 -22.81 2.83 -13.59
C ASP A 372 -23.72 2.20 -14.66
N ARG A 373 -25.02 2.50 -14.57
CA ARG A 373 -26.03 1.93 -15.48
C ARG A 373 -25.80 2.30 -16.96
N ASP A 374 -25.21 3.47 -17.19
CA ASP A 374 -25.03 4.02 -18.54
C ASP A 374 -23.66 3.64 -19.13
N PHE A 375 -22.82 2.96 -18.38
CA PHE A 375 -21.51 2.44 -18.79
C PHE A 375 -21.62 0.98 -19.22
N THR A 376 -20.89 0.61 -20.27
CA THR A 376 -20.74 -0.79 -20.68
C THR A 376 -19.27 -1.10 -20.90
N PHE A 377 -18.72 -1.97 -20.06
CA PHE A 377 -17.38 -2.48 -20.20
C PHE A 377 -17.29 -3.50 -21.33
N THR A 378 -16.30 -3.37 -22.21
CA THR A 378 -16.00 -4.34 -23.25
C THR A 378 -14.76 -5.12 -22.83
N PRO A 379 -14.87 -6.45 -22.56
CA PRO A 379 -13.74 -7.25 -22.12
C PRO A 379 -12.73 -7.42 -23.25
N PRO A 380 -11.42 -7.42 -22.96
CA PRO A 380 -10.37 -7.64 -23.95
C PRO A 380 -10.44 -9.03 -24.59
N ILE A 381 -10.93 -10.03 -23.85
CA ILE A 381 -11.11 -11.42 -24.30
C ILE A 381 -12.60 -11.75 -24.24
N LEU A 382 -13.23 -11.91 -25.41
CA LEU A 382 -14.66 -12.19 -25.51
C LEU A 382 -15.00 -13.64 -25.10
N PRO A 383 -16.18 -13.87 -24.49
CA PRO A 383 -17.26 -12.89 -24.26
C PRO A 383 -17.13 -12.09 -22.94
N SER A 384 -16.36 -12.53 -21.96
CA SER A 384 -16.40 -11.99 -20.59
C SER A 384 -15.07 -12.06 -19.85
N SER A 385 -13.95 -12.33 -20.52
CA SER A 385 -12.68 -12.56 -19.83
C SER A 385 -11.70 -11.41 -19.97
N ILE A 386 -10.86 -11.27 -18.95
CA ILE A 386 -9.74 -10.35 -18.92
C ILE A 386 -8.48 -11.08 -18.45
N ARG A 387 -7.34 -10.80 -19.09
CA ARG A 387 -6.06 -11.36 -18.69
C ARG A 387 -5.56 -10.68 -17.42
N VAL A 388 -5.38 -11.45 -16.36
CA VAL A 388 -4.70 -11.04 -15.12
C VAL A 388 -3.33 -11.71 -15.12
N GLY A 389 -2.38 -11.06 -15.77
CA GLY A 389 -1.07 -11.64 -16.06
C GLY A 389 -0.58 -11.32 -17.47
N GLU A 390 0.51 -11.95 -17.86
CA GLU A 390 1.10 -11.78 -19.18
C GLU A 390 1.84 -13.04 -19.68
N PRO A 391 1.96 -13.22 -21.01
CA PRO A 391 2.74 -14.31 -21.58
C PRO A 391 4.24 -13.99 -21.58
N PHE A 392 5.07 -15.01 -21.32
CA PHE A 392 6.53 -14.92 -21.41
C PHE A 392 7.11 -16.00 -22.30
N THR A 393 8.28 -15.72 -22.89
CA THR A 393 9.11 -16.73 -23.54
C THR A 393 10.31 -16.99 -22.65
N ASN A 394 10.36 -18.16 -22.03
CA ASN A 394 11.47 -18.60 -21.20
C ASN A 394 12.59 -19.19 -22.04
N LEU A 395 13.82 -19.11 -21.58
CA LEU A 395 14.90 -19.93 -22.08
C LEU A 395 14.68 -21.37 -21.60
N PRO A 396 14.59 -22.37 -22.51
CA PRO A 396 14.30 -23.75 -22.12
C PRO A 396 15.41 -24.33 -21.23
N GLY A 397 15.03 -24.87 -20.08
CA GLY A 397 15.94 -25.55 -19.16
C GLY A 397 15.37 -25.70 -17.75
N GLY A 398 15.62 -26.82 -17.11
CA GLY A 398 15.22 -27.06 -15.74
C GLY A 398 13.68 -26.98 -15.52
N ILE A 399 13.27 -26.06 -14.68
CA ILE A 399 11.84 -25.79 -14.36
C ILE A 399 11.13 -24.98 -15.43
N CYS A 400 11.86 -24.46 -16.41
CA CYS A 400 11.33 -23.51 -17.38
C CYS A 400 10.79 -24.22 -18.61
N THR A 401 9.52 -24.02 -18.90
CA THR A 401 8.94 -24.34 -20.20
C THR A 401 9.21 -23.22 -21.20
N ALA A 402 9.33 -23.54 -22.48
CA ALA A 402 9.66 -22.54 -23.52
C ALA A 402 8.68 -21.36 -23.59
N ALA A 403 7.42 -21.59 -23.26
CA ALA A 403 6.42 -20.55 -23.10
C ALA A 403 5.81 -20.66 -21.71
N ALA A 404 5.82 -19.55 -20.97
CA ALA A 404 5.16 -19.41 -19.70
C ALA A 404 4.02 -18.40 -19.82
N VAL A 405 2.96 -18.63 -19.07
CA VAL A 405 1.89 -17.66 -18.86
C VAL A 405 1.87 -17.37 -17.37
N LEU A 406 2.26 -16.16 -17.00
CA LEU A 406 2.07 -15.69 -15.63
C LEU A 406 0.61 -15.29 -15.45
N GLY A 407 0.03 -15.74 -14.34
CA GLY A 407 -1.37 -15.48 -14.03
C GLY A 407 -2.35 -16.29 -14.90
N ARG A 408 -3.54 -15.74 -15.11
CA ARG A 408 -4.65 -16.44 -15.77
C ARG A 408 -5.59 -15.50 -16.52
N ASP A 409 -6.49 -16.08 -17.31
CA ASP A 409 -7.68 -15.39 -17.81
C ASP A 409 -8.79 -15.49 -16.75
N PHE A 410 -9.24 -14.34 -16.27
CA PHE A 410 -10.32 -14.24 -15.29
C PHE A 410 -11.65 -14.04 -16.03
N ASP A 411 -12.65 -14.86 -15.71
CA ASP A 411 -14.00 -14.76 -16.27
C ASP A 411 -14.88 -13.85 -15.38
N LEU A 412 -15.22 -12.69 -15.91
CA LEU A 412 -16.10 -11.71 -15.25
C LEU A 412 -17.56 -12.17 -15.16
N ALA A 413 -17.99 -13.18 -15.92
CA ALA A 413 -19.38 -13.63 -15.94
C ALA A 413 -19.89 -14.10 -14.57
N GLY A 414 -18.98 -14.49 -13.67
CA GLY A 414 -19.31 -14.81 -12.27
C GLY A 414 -19.67 -13.62 -11.40
N ILE A 415 -19.43 -12.39 -11.87
CA ILE A 415 -19.69 -11.15 -11.12
C ILE A 415 -20.99 -10.52 -11.62
N THR A 416 -21.90 -10.23 -10.68
CA THR A 416 -23.20 -9.65 -11.03
C THR A 416 -23.05 -8.26 -11.65
N ASN A 417 -23.66 -8.05 -12.82
CA ASN A 417 -23.63 -6.77 -13.56
C ASN A 417 -22.20 -6.27 -13.89
N TRP A 418 -21.26 -7.19 -14.11
CA TRP A 418 -19.86 -6.87 -14.36
C TRP A 418 -19.65 -5.83 -15.48
N GLN A 419 -20.52 -5.78 -16.47
CA GLN A 419 -20.43 -4.83 -17.59
C GLN A 419 -20.59 -3.37 -17.16
N ASN A 420 -21.22 -3.13 -16.01
CA ASN A 420 -21.50 -1.79 -15.51
C ASN A 420 -20.42 -1.26 -14.55
N TYR A 421 -19.26 -1.92 -14.51
CA TYR A 421 -18.10 -1.51 -13.71
C TYR A 421 -16.89 -1.27 -14.61
N ARG A 422 -15.97 -0.41 -14.15
CA ARG A 422 -14.75 -0.04 -14.88
C ARG A 422 -13.59 -0.91 -14.41
N TRP A 423 -13.44 -2.06 -15.05
CA TRP A 423 -12.39 -3.01 -14.72
C TRP A 423 -11.02 -2.54 -15.19
N LYS A 424 -10.01 -2.77 -14.35
CA LYS A 424 -8.62 -2.43 -14.59
C LYS A 424 -7.70 -3.49 -14.00
N VAL A 425 -6.63 -3.79 -14.72
CA VAL A 425 -5.53 -4.60 -14.20
C VAL A 425 -4.40 -3.67 -13.81
N TYR A 426 -4.04 -3.70 -12.54
CA TYR A 426 -2.84 -3.06 -12.03
C TYR A 426 -1.69 -4.04 -12.17
N THR A 427 -0.56 -3.58 -12.69
CA THR A 427 0.66 -4.39 -12.84
C THR A 427 1.78 -3.76 -12.03
N LEU A 428 2.37 -4.55 -11.17
CA LEU A 428 3.50 -4.19 -10.34
C LEU A 428 4.68 -5.08 -10.74
N VAL A 429 5.80 -4.47 -11.12
CA VAL A 429 7.07 -5.14 -11.46
C VAL A 429 8.15 -4.58 -10.57
N VAL A 430 8.80 -5.42 -9.81
CA VAL A 430 9.80 -5.06 -8.80
C VAL A 430 11.00 -5.98 -8.89
#